data_c9d450205ac2f4cd1d49617905da7745
#
_entry.id   c9d450205ac2f4cd1d49617905da7745
#
_cell.length_a   1.000
_cell.length_b   1.000
_cell.length_c   1.000
_cell.angle_alpha   90.00
_cell.angle_beta   90.00
_cell.angle_gamma   90.00
#
_symmetry.space_group_name_H-M   'P 1'
#
loop_
_entity.id
_entity.type
_entity.pdbx_description
1 polymer ?
#
loop_
_entity_poly.entity_id
_entity_poly.type
_entity_poly.pdbx_seq_one_letter_code
_entity_poly.pdbx_strand_id
1 'polypeptide(L)'
;VIDSGVDMVIVATPPVFRPVHFQYATSKGVHSFLEKPICVDAKGYRTIMATAKQAEAKGLSVVTGTQRHHQRAYVESYKKIQEGLIGEITGGNVYWNQGMLWYRERQKGWSDMEWMIRDWVNWKWLSGDHIVEQHVHNIDVFTWMLGAHPVKATGVGSRQRRITGDQYDNFSIDF
;
A
#
# COMPACT_ATOMS: atom_id res chain seq x y z
N VAL A 1 -15.18 -16.71 -2.22
CA VAL A 1 -15.70 -15.74 -1.22
C VAL A 1 -16.63 -14.73 -1.89
N ILE A 2 -16.19 -13.95 -2.90
CA ILE A 2 -17.03 -12.91 -3.53
C ILE A 2 -18.35 -13.49 -4.07
N ASP A 3 -18.33 -14.68 -4.68
CA ASP A 3 -19.50 -15.35 -5.25
C ASP A 3 -20.35 -16.11 -4.20
N SER A 4 -20.04 -16.02 -2.91
CA SER A 4 -20.81 -16.69 -1.85
C SER A 4 -21.97 -15.86 -1.31
N GLY A 5 -22.30 -14.73 -1.94
CA GLY A 5 -23.42 -13.87 -1.55
C GLY A 5 -23.15 -12.94 -0.38
N VAL A 6 -21.88 -12.57 -0.17
CA VAL A 6 -21.49 -11.60 0.85
C VAL A 6 -21.72 -10.16 0.37
N ASP A 7 -22.08 -9.27 1.27
CA ASP A 7 -22.28 -7.84 0.96
C ASP A 7 -20.97 -7.07 0.91
N MET A 8 -19.93 -7.52 1.63
CA MET A 8 -18.63 -6.87 1.74
C MET A 8 -17.49 -7.88 1.78
N VAL A 9 -16.36 -7.51 1.20
CA VAL A 9 -15.10 -8.27 1.31
C VAL A 9 -13.98 -7.43 1.91
N ILE A 10 -13.11 -8.09 2.70
CA ILE A 10 -11.84 -7.54 3.14
C ILE A 10 -10.74 -8.19 2.29
N VAL A 11 -10.05 -7.38 1.48
CA VAL A 11 -9.01 -7.84 0.56
C VAL A 11 -7.63 -7.62 1.19
N ALA A 12 -7.14 -8.64 1.89
CA ALA A 12 -5.82 -8.66 2.55
C ALA A 12 -4.80 -9.57 1.82
N THR A 13 -5.06 -9.93 0.59
CA THR A 13 -4.16 -10.71 -0.25
C THR A 13 -2.86 -9.96 -0.59
N PRO A 14 -1.79 -10.60 -1.08
CA PRO A 14 -0.62 -9.88 -1.56
C PRO A 14 -1.00 -8.76 -2.53
N PRO A 15 -0.37 -7.58 -2.43
CA PRO A 15 -0.89 -6.36 -3.07
C PRO A 15 -0.99 -6.40 -4.59
N VAL A 16 -0.19 -7.21 -5.26
CA VAL A 16 -0.28 -7.42 -6.72
C VAL A 16 -1.66 -7.91 -7.17
N PHE A 17 -2.37 -8.67 -6.33
CA PHE A 17 -3.68 -9.24 -6.66
C PHE A 17 -4.85 -8.31 -6.33
N ARG A 18 -4.64 -7.26 -5.55
CA ARG A 18 -5.73 -6.37 -5.10
C ARG A 18 -6.48 -5.67 -6.22
N PRO A 19 -5.82 -5.15 -7.28
CA PRO A 19 -6.54 -4.54 -8.39
C PRO A 19 -7.54 -5.49 -9.06
N VAL A 20 -7.14 -6.75 -9.29
CA VAL A 20 -8.00 -7.77 -9.90
C VAL A 20 -9.15 -8.17 -8.96
N HIS A 21 -8.85 -8.37 -7.68
CA HIS A 21 -9.87 -8.74 -6.70
C HIS A 21 -10.89 -7.61 -6.49
N PHE A 22 -10.44 -6.37 -6.44
CA PHE A 22 -11.31 -5.19 -6.32
C PHE A 22 -12.20 -5.02 -7.56
N GLN A 23 -11.62 -5.17 -8.76
CA GLN A 23 -12.38 -5.11 -10.00
C GLN A 23 -13.47 -6.18 -10.03
N TYR A 24 -13.15 -7.40 -9.60
CA TYR A 24 -14.11 -8.48 -9.54
C TYR A 24 -15.21 -8.22 -8.50
N ALA A 25 -14.87 -7.80 -7.29
CA ALA A 25 -15.83 -7.45 -6.26
C ALA A 25 -16.80 -6.33 -6.72
N THR A 26 -16.24 -5.28 -7.35
CA THR A 26 -17.05 -4.17 -7.91
C THR A 26 -17.98 -4.65 -9.03
N SER A 27 -17.52 -5.58 -9.88
CA SER A 27 -18.37 -6.15 -10.94
C SER A 27 -19.57 -6.88 -10.38
N LYS A 28 -19.43 -7.52 -9.21
CA LYS A 28 -20.46 -8.26 -8.49
C LYS A 28 -21.33 -7.40 -7.56
N GLY A 29 -21.04 -6.10 -7.45
CA GLY A 29 -21.82 -5.21 -6.57
C GLY A 29 -21.46 -5.36 -5.08
N VAL A 30 -20.24 -5.80 -4.75
CA VAL A 30 -19.81 -6.09 -3.39
C VAL A 30 -18.95 -4.93 -2.87
N HIS A 31 -19.24 -4.44 -1.65
CA HIS A 31 -18.47 -3.44 -0.94
C HIS A 31 -17.06 -3.97 -0.63
N SER A 32 -16.06 -3.09 -0.55
CA SER A 32 -14.67 -3.53 -0.42
C SER A 32 -13.89 -2.74 0.61
N PHE A 33 -13.22 -3.44 1.52
CA PHE A 33 -12.11 -2.92 2.29
C PHE A 33 -10.81 -3.46 1.68
N LEU A 34 -9.94 -2.56 1.24
CA LEU A 34 -8.67 -2.92 0.59
C LEU A 34 -7.50 -2.63 1.53
N GLU A 35 -6.75 -3.64 1.94
CA GLU A 35 -5.53 -3.40 2.69
C GLU A 35 -4.49 -2.63 1.88
N LYS A 36 -3.64 -1.90 2.58
CA LYS A 36 -2.49 -1.20 1.99
C LYS A 36 -1.36 -2.20 1.59
N PRO A 37 -0.54 -1.89 0.60
CA PRO A 37 -0.79 -0.96 -0.50
C PRO A 37 -1.86 -1.49 -1.44
N ILE A 38 -2.61 -0.62 -2.05
CA ILE A 38 -3.73 -1.01 -2.93
C ILE A 38 -3.29 -1.59 -4.28
N CYS A 39 -2.04 -1.37 -4.66
CA CYS A 39 -1.41 -1.89 -5.88
C CYS A 39 0.12 -1.83 -5.74
N VAL A 40 0.84 -2.39 -6.70
CA VAL A 40 2.31 -2.48 -6.70
C VAL A 40 2.96 -1.73 -7.87
N ASP A 41 2.19 -1.35 -8.87
CA ASP A 41 2.68 -0.73 -10.10
C ASP A 41 1.69 0.26 -10.71
N ALA A 42 2.14 0.99 -11.74
CA ALA A 42 1.33 1.98 -12.44
C ALA A 42 0.11 1.37 -13.18
N LYS A 43 0.19 0.12 -13.61
CA LYS A 43 -0.95 -0.58 -14.24
C LYS A 43 -2.02 -0.87 -13.19
N GLY A 44 -1.62 -1.42 -12.06
CA GLY A 44 -2.50 -1.66 -10.91
C GLY A 44 -3.16 -0.37 -10.43
N TYR A 45 -2.40 0.72 -10.31
CA TYR A 45 -2.94 2.02 -9.94
C TYR A 45 -4.04 2.49 -10.91
N ARG A 46 -3.80 2.43 -12.21
CA ARG A 46 -4.82 2.80 -13.21
C ARG A 46 -6.08 1.92 -13.11
N THR A 47 -5.89 0.64 -12.87
CA THR A 47 -7.01 -0.31 -12.67
C THR A 47 -7.81 0.06 -11.41
N ILE A 48 -7.15 0.32 -10.29
CA ILE A 48 -7.79 0.73 -9.03
C ILE A 48 -8.60 2.02 -9.24
N MET A 49 -8.02 3.05 -9.86
CA MET A 49 -8.68 4.33 -10.07
C MET A 49 -9.92 4.22 -10.98
N ALA A 50 -9.80 3.44 -12.06
CA ALA A 50 -10.94 3.18 -12.95
C ALA A 50 -12.05 2.39 -12.24
N THR A 51 -11.67 1.40 -11.43
CA THR A 51 -12.61 0.57 -10.65
C THR A 51 -13.28 1.37 -9.53
N ALA A 52 -12.55 2.27 -8.88
CA ALA A 52 -13.10 3.14 -7.84
C ALA A 52 -14.24 4.03 -8.39
N LYS A 53 -14.05 4.62 -9.57
CA LYS A 53 -15.12 5.37 -10.26
C LYS A 53 -16.35 4.50 -10.57
N GLN A 54 -16.14 3.25 -10.96
CA GLN A 54 -17.24 2.32 -11.20
C GLN A 54 -17.95 1.93 -9.90
N ALA A 55 -17.20 1.73 -8.82
CA ALA A 55 -17.76 1.43 -7.50
C ALA A 55 -18.61 2.60 -6.99
N GLU A 56 -18.11 3.83 -7.12
CA GLU A 56 -18.84 5.06 -6.78
C GLU A 56 -20.16 5.17 -7.57
N ALA A 57 -20.09 4.98 -8.89
CA ALA A 57 -21.30 5.01 -9.75
C ALA A 57 -22.33 3.93 -9.39
N LYS A 58 -21.92 2.85 -8.76
CA LYS A 58 -22.79 1.77 -8.25
C LYS A 58 -23.24 1.98 -6.80
N GLY A 59 -22.83 3.07 -6.13
CA GLY A 59 -23.13 3.31 -4.72
C GLY A 59 -22.40 2.36 -3.77
N LEU A 60 -21.28 1.76 -4.19
CA LEU A 60 -20.53 0.84 -3.36
C LEU A 60 -19.56 1.59 -2.44
N SER A 61 -19.49 1.17 -1.18
CA SER A 61 -18.51 1.67 -0.22
C SER A 61 -17.16 1.01 -0.46
N VAL A 62 -16.11 1.84 -0.54
CA VAL A 62 -14.72 1.40 -0.68
C VAL A 62 -13.88 2.12 0.34
N VAL A 63 -13.13 1.37 1.15
CA VAL A 63 -12.23 1.92 2.18
C VAL A 63 -10.85 1.29 1.99
N THR A 64 -9.80 2.08 2.22
CA THR A 64 -8.41 1.62 2.16
C THR A 64 -7.80 1.49 3.55
N GLY A 65 -6.88 0.54 3.73
CA GLY A 65 -6.25 0.19 5.01
C GLY A 65 -5.15 1.18 5.46
N THR A 66 -5.32 2.49 5.21
CA THR A 66 -4.42 3.53 5.70
C THR A 66 -4.75 3.88 7.16
N GLN A 67 -4.40 2.99 8.08
CA GLN A 67 -4.84 3.03 9.48
C GLN A 67 -4.50 4.33 10.21
N ARG A 68 -3.45 5.06 9.81
CA ARG A 68 -3.03 6.31 10.47
C ARG A 68 -4.04 7.43 10.34
N HIS A 69 -4.84 7.44 9.29
CA HIS A 69 -5.98 8.35 9.14
C HIS A 69 -7.09 8.14 10.19
N HIS A 70 -7.05 7.02 10.92
CA HIS A 70 -8.00 6.67 11.96
C HIS A 70 -7.37 6.60 13.37
N GLN A 71 -6.06 6.80 13.48
CA GLN A 71 -5.37 6.85 14.77
C GLN A 71 -5.51 8.23 15.40
N ARG A 72 -6.03 8.28 16.64
CA ARG A 72 -6.31 9.53 17.35
C ARG A 72 -5.13 10.52 17.34
N ALA A 73 -3.92 10.05 17.64
CA ALA A 73 -2.74 10.91 17.67
C ALA A 73 -2.48 11.60 16.32
N TYR A 74 -2.58 10.85 15.19
CA TYR A 74 -2.41 11.42 13.86
C TYR A 74 -3.54 12.38 13.48
N VAL A 75 -4.79 12.03 13.80
CA VAL A 75 -5.96 12.87 13.53
C VAL A 75 -5.88 14.20 14.29
N GLU A 76 -5.52 14.16 15.57
CA GLU A 76 -5.37 15.38 16.38
C GLU A 76 -4.16 16.23 15.92
N SER A 77 -3.05 15.59 15.54
CA SER A 77 -1.89 16.29 14.96
C SER A 77 -2.26 16.98 13.65
N TYR A 78 -2.98 16.27 12.76
CA TYR A 78 -3.47 16.84 11.51
C TYR A 78 -4.31 18.10 11.75
N LYS A 79 -5.29 18.04 12.66
CA LYS A 79 -6.12 19.21 13.02
C LYS A 79 -5.28 20.40 13.46
N LYS A 80 -4.31 20.18 14.35
CA LYS A 80 -3.43 21.23 14.85
C LYS A 80 -2.55 21.85 13.77
N ILE A 81 -2.07 21.04 12.86
CA ILE A 81 -1.30 21.52 11.70
C ILE A 81 -2.19 22.37 10.78
N GLN A 82 -3.41 21.90 10.48
CA GLN A 82 -4.35 22.65 9.64
C GLN A 82 -4.85 23.94 10.32
N GLU A 83 -4.90 23.99 11.65
CA GLU A 83 -5.16 25.21 12.45
C GLU A 83 -3.98 26.20 12.43
N GLY A 84 -2.86 25.85 11.79
CA GLY A 84 -1.70 26.75 11.66
C GLY A 84 -0.70 26.69 12.81
N LEU A 85 -0.76 25.69 13.70
CA LEU A 85 0.11 25.60 14.89
C LEU A 85 1.61 25.69 14.57
N ILE A 86 2.03 25.16 13.41
CA ILE A 86 3.43 25.19 12.96
C ILE A 86 3.65 26.14 11.76
N GLY A 87 2.63 26.90 11.36
CA GLY A 87 2.66 27.75 10.17
C GLY A 87 2.58 26.92 8.88
N GLU A 88 3.08 27.49 7.79
CA GLU A 88 3.12 26.85 6.48
C GLU A 88 4.16 25.72 6.44
N ILE A 89 3.78 24.57 5.89
CA ILE A 89 4.71 23.46 5.68
C ILE A 89 5.54 23.75 4.43
N THR A 90 6.84 23.98 4.60
CA THR A 90 7.78 24.27 3.52
C THR A 90 8.54 23.02 3.03
N GLY A 91 8.51 21.95 3.78
CA GLY A 91 9.17 20.69 3.47
C GLY A 91 9.14 19.74 4.65
N GLY A 92 9.64 18.53 4.46
CA GLY A 92 9.71 17.54 5.53
C GLY A 92 10.48 16.30 5.14
N ASN A 93 10.81 15.51 6.15
CA ASN A 93 11.45 14.21 5.98
C ASN A 93 10.61 13.13 6.65
N VAL A 94 10.50 11.99 5.99
CA VAL A 94 9.85 10.80 6.55
C VAL A 94 10.81 9.62 6.52
N TYR A 95 10.76 8.81 7.57
CA TYR A 95 11.65 7.68 7.75
C TYR A 95 10.85 6.42 8.03
N TRP A 96 11.35 5.30 7.52
CA TRP A 96 10.87 3.98 7.91
C TRP A 96 12.07 3.10 8.26
N ASN A 97 12.44 3.13 9.53
CA ASN A 97 13.55 2.36 10.07
C ASN A 97 12.99 1.20 10.87
N GLN A 98 13.24 -0.02 10.42
CA GLN A 98 12.78 -1.23 11.10
C GLN A 98 13.81 -2.35 11.01
N GLY A 99 13.64 -3.36 11.83
CA GLY A 99 14.37 -4.60 11.73
C GLY A 99 14.03 -5.39 10.46
N MET A 100 14.70 -6.52 10.29
CA MET A 100 14.45 -7.41 9.16
C MET A 100 12.99 -7.87 9.17
N LEU A 101 12.34 -7.82 8.00
CA LEU A 101 11.02 -8.39 7.81
C LEU A 101 11.08 -9.92 7.90
N TRP A 102 9.92 -10.50 8.18
CA TRP A 102 9.76 -11.94 8.11
C TRP A 102 10.11 -12.47 6.70
N TYR A 103 10.58 -13.70 6.63
CA TYR A 103 10.85 -14.40 5.38
C TYR A 103 10.50 -15.88 5.55
N ARG A 104 10.33 -16.56 4.44
CA ARG A 104 10.09 -18.00 4.39
C ARG A 104 11.12 -18.67 3.49
N GLU A 105 11.89 -19.56 4.07
CA GLU A 105 12.75 -20.45 3.27
C GLU A 105 11.91 -21.43 2.46
N ARG A 106 12.41 -21.73 1.26
CA ARG A 106 11.75 -22.68 0.37
C ARG A 106 11.71 -24.06 1.02
N GLN A 107 10.54 -24.65 1.07
CA GLN A 107 10.37 -26.01 1.58
C GLN A 107 10.47 -27.02 0.43
N LYS A 108 10.86 -28.28 0.76
CA LYS A 108 10.88 -29.38 -0.19
C LYS A 108 9.48 -29.59 -0.79
N GLY A 109 9.43 -29.65 -2.10
CA GLY A 109 8.18 -29.87 -2.85
C GLY A 109 7.44 -28.59 -3.26
N TRP A 110 7.82 -27.42 -2.77
CA TRP A 110 7.24 -26.18 -3.24
C TRP A 110 7.80 -25.80 -4.63
N SER A 111 6.91 -25.42 -5.52
CA SER A 111 7.30 -24.75 -6.77
C SER A 111 7.87 -23.36 -6.49
N ASP A 112 8.55 -22.76 -7.47
CA ASP A 112 9.03 -21.38 -7.35
C ASP A 112 7.89 -20.40 -7.09
N MET A 113 6.78 -20.56 -7.80
CA MET A 113 5.60 -19.71 -7.64
C MET A 113 4.97 -19.86 -6.25
N GLU A 114 4.85 -21.08 -5.75
CA GLU A 114 4.31 -21.32 -4.41
C GLU A 114 5.19 -20.68 -3.35
N TRP A 115 6.51 -20.83 -3.45
CA TRP A 115 7.45 -20.20 -2.54
C TRP A 115 7.34 -18.68 -2.60
N MET A 116 7.38 -18.08 -3.78
CA MET A 116 7.26 -16.63 -3.94
C MET A 116 5.96 -16.11 -3.32
N ILE A 117 4.82 -16.74 -3.53
CA ILE A 117 3.54 -16.33 -2.95
C ILE A 117 3.55 -16.46 -1.42
N ARG A 118 4.14 -17.51 -0.87
CA ARG A 118 4.24 -17.70 0.59
C ARG A 118 5.22 -16.73 1.25
N ASP A 119 6.21 -16.25 0.50
CA ASP A 119 7.26 -15.29 0.89
C ASP A 119 7.03 -13.92 0.22
N TRP A 120 5.80 -13.59 -0.12
CA TRP A 120 5.40 -12.51 -1.03
C TRP A 120 6.00 -11.14 -0.70
N VAL A 121 6.18 -10.83 0.59
CA VAL A 121 6.69 -9.53 1.04
C VAL A 121 8.11 -9.26 0.55
N ASN A 122 8.89 -10.30 0.27
CA ASN A 122 10.28 -10.19 -0.15
C ASN A 122 10.47 -10.11 -1.68
N TRP A 123 9.39 -10.20 -2.45
CA TRP A 123 9.43 -10.17 -3.91
C TRP A 123 8.82 -8.89 -4.46
N LYS A 124 9.61 -8.11 -5.24
CA LYS A 124 9.19 -6.81 -5.79
C LYS A 124 7.88 -6.89 -6.56
N TRP A 125 7.75 -7.89 -7.42
CA TRP A 125 6.55 -8.03 -8.25
C TRP A 125 5.27 -8.31 -7.46
N LEU A 126 5.39 -8.88 -6.26
CA LEU A 126 4.25 -9.18 -5.37
C LEU A 126 3.93 -8.03 -4.41
N SER A 127 4.96 -7.32 -3.95
CA SER A 127 4.87 -6.34 -2.87
C SER A 127 4.97 -4.87 -3.32
N GLY A 128 5.58 -4.62 -4.50
CA GLY A 128 5.92 -3.27 -4.95
C GLY A 128 7.24 -2.74 -4.38
N ASP A 129 8.06 -3.63 -3.83
CA ASP A 129 9.24 -3.32 -3.04
C ASP A 129 8.90 -2.72 -1.65
N HIS A 130 9.88 -2.62 -0.80
CA HIS A 130 9.76 -2.08 0.55
C HIS A 130 9.26 -0.63 0.58
N ILE A 131 9.62 0.15 -0.44
CA ILE A 131 9.15 1.53 -0.58
C ILE A 131 7.62 1.60 -0.69
N VAL A 132 6.99 0.73 -1.46
CA VAL A 132 5.54 0.67 -1.65
C VAL A 132 4.85 -0.05 -0.50
N GLU A 133 5.47 -1.11 0.04
CA GLU A 133 4.83 -1.97 1.05
C GLU A 133 4.90 -1.36 2.45
N GLN A 134 6.02 -0.72 2.83
CA GLN A 134 6.24 -0.19 4.19
C GLN A 134 6.32 1.34 4.23
N HIS A 135 7.15 1.96 3.42
CA HIS A 135 7.33 3.42 3.45
C HIS A 135 6.05 4.18 3.09
N VAL A 136 5.13 3.54 2.35
CA VAL A 136 3.81 4.10 2.03
C VAL A 136 3.11 4.69 3.26
N HIS A 137 3.26 4.08 4.43
CA HIS A 137 2.64 4.58 5.67
C HIS A 137 3.07 6.02 6.02
N ASN A 138 4.35 6.34 5.89
CA ASN A 138 4.87 7.66 6.25
C ASN A 138 4.79 8.64 5.09
N ILE A 139 4.90 8.16 3.85
CA ILE A 139 4.65 8.98 2.65
C ILE A 139 3.20 9.43 2.63
N ASP A 140 2.26 8.53 2.90
CA ASP A 140 0.83 8.83 3.01
C ASP A 140 0.55 9.87 4.09
N VAL A 141 1.11 9.72 5.29
CA VAL A 141 0.96 10.71 6.37
C VAL A 141 1.49 12.08 5.96
N PHE A 142 2.67 12.14 5.33
CA PHE A 142 3.24 13.41 4.92
C PHE A 142 2.39 14.10 3.85
N THR A 143 1.96 13.37 2.83
CA THR A 143 1.09 13.91 1.78
C THR A 143 -0.28 14.35 2.33
N TRP A 144 -0.82 13.63 3.31
CA TRP A 144 -2.03 14.02 4.02
C TRP A 144 -1.85 15.31 4.81
N MET A 145 -0.78 15.44 5.60
CA MET A 145 -0.47 16.65 6.37
C MET A 145 -0.26 17.88 5.46
N LEU A 146 0.43 17.67 4.33
CA LEU A 146 0.70 18.71 3.34
C LEU A 146 -0.53 19.10 2.51
N GLY A 147 -1.50 18.18 2.33
CA GLY A 147 -2.64 18.36 1.43
C GLY A 147 -2.27 18.32 -0.06
N ALA A 148 -1.09 17.79 -0.41
CA ALA A 148 -0.58 17.71 -1.78
C ALA A 148 0.20 16.40 -1.99
N HIS A 149 0.44 16.06 -3.24
CA HIS A 149 1.22 14.89 -3.62
C HIS A 149 2.42 15.29 -4.50
N PRO A 150 3.50 14.50 -4.48
CA PRO A 150 4.69 14.78 -5.30
C PRO A 150 4.37 14.77 -6.80
N VAL A 151 5.06 15.62 -7.54
CA VAL A 151 4.99 15.69 -9.02
C VAL A 151 6.20 15.05 -9.67
N LYS A 152 7.27 14.84 -8.89
CA LYS A 152 8.52 14.22 -9.34
C LYS A 152 9.13 13.43 -8.19
N ALA A 153 9.83 12.36 -8.51
CA ALA A 153 10.61 11.59 -7.56
C ALA A 153 11.95 11.20 -8.18
N THR A 154 13.01 11.29 -7.38
CA THR A 154 14.35 10.79 -7.72
C THR A 154 14.87 10.02 -6.54
N GLY A 155 15.40 8.83 -6.76
CA GLY A 155 15.83 8.01 -5.65
C GLY A 155 16.93 7.03 -5.98
N VAL A 156 17.57 6.58 -4.92
CA VAL A 156 18.52 5.49 -4.93
C VAL A 156 18.10 4.42 -3.93
N GLY A 157 18.47 3.19 -4.20
CA GLY A 157 18.20 2.08 -3.30
C GLY A 157 19.22 0.97 -3.47
N SER A 158 19.32 0.11 -2.48
CA SER A 158 20.20 -1.05 -2.50
C SER A 158 19.65 -2.20 -1.69
N ARG A 159 20.21 -3.40 -1.92
CA ARG A 159 19.91 -4.62 -1.17
C ARG A 159 21.17 -5.08 -0.43
N GLN A 160 21.07 -5.16 0.90
CA GLN A 160 22.20 -5.45 1.78
C GLN A 160 21.99 -6.69 2.67
N ARG A 161 20.81 -6.83 3.26
CA ARG A 161 20.53 -7.79 4.35
C ARG A 161 19.42 -8.79 4.06
N ARG A 162 18.63 -8.61 3.00
CA ARG A 162 17.53 -9.53 2.69
C ARG A 162 18.04 -10.95 2.43
N ILE A 163 17.42 -11.93 3.10
CA ILE A 163 17.78 -13.34 2.99
C ILE A 163 17.15 -13.93 1.72
N THR A 164 15.87 -13.63 1.49
CA THR A 164 15.12 -14.12 0.32
C THR A 164 14.66 -12.97 -0.57
N GLY A 165 14.18 -13.31 -1.76
CA GLY A 165 13.59 -12.36 -2.68
C GLY A 165 14.56 -11.42 -3.36
N ASP A 166 14.00 -10.36 -3.93
CA ASP A 166 14.73 -9.35 -4.71
C ASP A 166 14.49 -7.90 -4.25
N GLN A 167 13.73 -7.71 -3.15
CA GLN A 167 13.48 -6.39 -2.56
C GLN A 167 14.77 -5.68 -2.14
N TYR A 168 14.76 -4.36 -2.24
CA TYR A 168 15.72 -3.50 -1.58
C TYR A 168 15.40 -3.33 -0.09
N ASP A 169 16.39 -2.97 0.70
CA ASP A 169 16.27 -2.70 2.14
C ASP A 169 16.89 -1.37 2.56
N ASN A 170 17.39 -0.60 1.60
CA ASN A 170 17.88 0.76 1.80
C ASN A 170 17.33 1.65 0.67
N PHE A 171 16.79 2.83 1.05
CA PHE A 171 16.27 3.81 0.12
C PHE A 171 16.60 5.23 0.58
N SER A 172 16.83 6.11 -0.39
CA SER A 172 16.82 7.56 -0.22
C SER A 172 16.09 8.14 -1.42
N ILE A 173 14.98 8.83 -1.18
CA ILE A 173 14.08 9.34 -2.21
C ILE A 173 13.83 10.83 -1.96
N ASP A 174 14.07 11.64 -2.98
CA ASP A 174 13.65 13.05 -3.04
C ASP A 174 12.40 13.16 -3.90
N PHE A 175 11.41 13.86 -3.39
CA PHE A 175 10.12 14.06 -4.04
C PHE A 175 9.92 15.51 -4.49
#